data_255fc38d38deeeeaa1a018ff997a6490
#
_entry.id   255fc38d38deeeeaa1a018ff997a6490
#
_cell.length_a   1.000
_cell.length_b   1.000
_cell.length_c   1.000
_cell.angle_alpha   90.00
_cell.angle_beta   90.00
_cell.angle_gamma   90.00
#
_symmetry.space_group_name_H-M   'P 1'
#
loop_
_entity.id
_entity.type
_entity.pdbx_description
1 polymer ?
#
loop_
_entity_poly.entity_id
_entity_poly.type
_entity_poly.pdbx_seq_one_letter_code
_entity_poly.pdbx_strand_id
1 'polypeptide(L)'
;MLAEVSASGRVPPPQEFVEALLSLRSAPPEPGIELQEVPAPRKIAPYAAALRAFTEAEEDELPVATGRFVVLFDPDGQPGWNSRFRIIMHARSQVEPEMGTDPLLGEVVWSWAHDALDDAGANAHNMNGTVTRELSDTFGGLKLSGSEVEIEMRASWSPATNDLGPHMAAWLKLIARMAGTYIDDDHAFAIEQIPHA
;
A
#
# COMPACT_ATOMS: atom_id res chain seq x y z
N MET A 1 6.92 13.21 -14.11
CA MET A 1 5.60 13.19 -14.73
C MET A 1 4.61 13.59 -13.67
N LEU A 2 3.72 14.53 -13.90
CA LEU A 2 2.75 15.03 -12.92
C LEU A 2 1.53 14.11 -12.97
N ALA A 3 1.06 13.65 -11.80
CA ALA A 3 -0.14 12.85 -11.68
C ALA A 3 -1.29 13.45 -12.50
N GLU A 4 -1.99 12.65 -13.32
CA GLU A 4 -3.24 13.07 -13.93
C GLU A 4 -4.26 13.34 -12.82
N VAL A 5 -4.41 14.60 -12.46
CA VAL A 5 -5.41 15.05 -11.50
C VAL A 5 -6.76 14.99 -12.20
N SER A 6 -7.57 14.02 -11.85
CA SER A 6 -8.96 13.97 -12.31
C SER A 6 -9.76 15.01 -11.55
N ALA A 7 -9.76 16.24 -12.05
CA ALA A 7 -10.65 17.29 -11.57
C ALA A 7 -12.05 17.08 -12.14
N SER A 8 -13.06 17.01 -11.29
CA SER A 8 -14.47 17.03 -11.68
C SER A 8 -14.89 18.45 -12.00
N GLY A 9 -14.32 19.04 -13.09
CA GLY A 9 -14.63 20.39 -13.55
C GLY A 9 -13.38 21.18 -13.90
N ARG A 10 -13.50 22.18 -14.78
CA ARG A 10 -12.45 23.03 -15.39
C ARG A 10 -11.65 23.94 -14.42
N VAL A 11 -11.67 23.70 -13.12
CA VAL A 11 -10.95 24.50 -12.12
C VAL A 11 -9.61 23.82 -11.87
N PRO A 12 -8.47 24.53 -11.93
CA PRO A 12 -7.18 23.96 -11.58
C PRO A 12 -7.19 23.46 -10.14
N PRO A 13 -6.45 22.38 -9.84
CA PRO A 13 -6.39 21.85 -8.48
C PRO A 13 -5.81 22.89 -7.52
N PRO A 14 -6.29 22.95 -6.27
CA PRO A 14 -5.73 23.81 -5.25
C PRO A 14 -4.23 23.59 -5.07
N GLN A 15 -3.49 24.67 -4.81
CA GLN A 15 -2.05 24.61 -4.62
C GLN A 15 -1.66 23.65 -3.51
N GLU A 16 -2.40 23.63 -2.41
CA GLU A 16 -2.21 22.71 -1.29
C GLU A 16 -2.25 21.24 -1.72
N PHE A 17 -3.20 20.86 -2.57
CA PHE A 17 -3.29 19.50 -3.10
C PHE A 17 -2.09 19.17 -4.00
N VAL A 18 -1.66 20.12 -4.83
CA VAL A 18 -0.48 19.95 -5.69
C VAL A 18 0.79 19.76 -4.85
N GLU A 19 0.99 20.59 -3.82
CA GLU A 19 2.13 20.48 -2.92
C GLU A 19 2.15 19.15 -2.17
N ALA A 20 0.99 18.69 -1.68
CA ALA A 20 0.86 17.38 -1.04
C ALA A 20 1.20 16.23 -2.00
N LEU A 21 0.78 16.30 -3.27
CA LEU A 21 1.17 15.29 -4.26
C LEU A 21 2.66 15.35 -4.60
N LEU A 22 3.27 16.53 -4.61
CA LEU A 22 4.71 16.66 -4.82
C LEU A 22 5.51 16.03 -3.68
N SER A 23 5.01 16.09 -2.44
CA SER A 23 5.68 15.47 -1.29
C SER A 23 5.76 13.95 -1.39
N LEU A 24 4.89 13.27 -2.15
CA LEU A 24 5.00 11.83 -2.40
C LEU A 24 6.35 11.43 -3.00
N ARG A 25 7.03 12.36 -3.71
CA ARG A 25 8.35 12.11 -4.31
C ARG A 25 9.48 12.04 -3.30
N SER A 26 9.25 12.48 -2.07
CA SER A 26 10.24 12.35 -0.99
C SER A 26 10.30 10.94 -0.40
N ALA A 27 9.31 10.09 -0.69
CA ALA A 27 9.36 8.71 -0.29
C ALA A 27 10.53 8.00 -0.98
N PRO A 28 11.39 7.30 -0.23
CA PRO A 28 12.46 6.52 -0.82
C PRO A 28 11.86 5.40 -1.68
N PRO A 29 12.52 5.05 -2.81
CA PRO A 29 12.11 3.90 -3.60
C PRO A 29 12.28 2.62 -2.76
N GLU A 30 11.31 1.72 -2.88
CA GLU A 30 11.41 0.39 -2.26
C GLU A 30 11.96 -0.60 -3.29
N PRO A 31 13.07 -1.29 -3.00
CA PRO A 31 13.66 -2.26 -3.94
C PRO A 31 12.67 -3.34 -4.37
N GLY A 32 12.65 -3.66 -5.66
CA GLY A 32 11.76 -4.68 -6.22
C GLY A 32 10.29 -4.26 -6.33
N ILE A 33 9.98 -2.97 -6.12
CA ILE A 33 8.62 -2.43 -6.30
C ILE A 33 8.59 -1.36 -7.37
N GLU A 34 7.76 -1.58 -8.36
CA GLU A 34 7.48 -0.59 -9.40
C GLU A 34 6.24 0.25 -9.07
N LEU A 35 6.30 1.54 -9.42
CA LEU A 35 5.21 2.49 -9.26
C LEU A 35 4.68 2.99 -10.59
N GLN A 36 3.36 3.07 -10.69
CA GLN A 36 2.66 3.59 -11.86
C GLN A 36 1.53 4.53 -11.46
N GLU A 37 1.42 5.66 -12.14
CA GLU A 37 0.22 6.50 -12.06
C GLU A 37 -0.97 5.81 -12.72
N VAL A 38 -2.11 5.86 -12.06
CA VAL A 38 -3.35 5.27 -12.57
C VAL A 38 -4.51 6.25 -12.43
N PRO A 39 -5.57 6.11 -13.23
CA PRO A 39 -6.74 6.96 -13.09
C PRO A 39 -7.30 6.93 -11.66
N ALA A 40 -7.48 8.13 -11.10
CA ALA A 40 -8.06 8.29 -9.78
C ALA A 40 -9.56 7.95 -9.77
N PRO A 41 -10.10 7.51 -8.61
CA PRO A 41 -11.53 7.29 -8.45
C PRO A 41 -12.29 8.60 -8.64
N ARG A 42 -13.47 8.50 -9.26
CA ARG A 42 -14.33 9.65 -9.48
C ARG A 42 -15.44 9.70 -8.42
N LYS A 43 -15.93 10.89 -8.12
CA LYS A 43 -17.12 11.14 -7.26
C LYS A 43 -16.95 10.77 -5.78
N ILE A 44 -15.71 10.56 -5.29
CA ILE A 44 -15.45 10.30 -3.86
C ILE A 44 -15.07 11.60 -3.16
N ALA A 45 -14.27 12.43 -3.83
CA ALA A 45 -13.87 13.74 -3.36
C ALA A 45 -13.73 14.71 -4.55
N PRO A 46 -13.70 16.03 -4.30
CA PRO A 46 -13.48 17.03 -5.36
C PRO A 46 -12.17 16.82 -6.12
N TYR A 47 -11.12 16.42 -5.43
CA TYR A 47 -9.80 16.14 -6.01
C TYR A 47 -9.30 14.77 -5.54
N ALA A 48 -8.72 14.03 -6.46
CA ALA A 48 -8.14 12.72 -6.18
C ALA A 48 -6.95 12.43 -7.10
N ALA A 49 -5.98 11.68 -6.56
CA ALA A 49 -4.87 11.10 -7.32
C ALA A 49 -4.69 9.64 -6.92
N ALA A 50 -4.17 8.81 -7.81
CA ALA A 50 -3.96 7.40 -7.51
C ALA A 50 -2.66 6.88 -8.12
N LEU A 51 -2.00 6.03 -7.36
CA LEU A 51 -0.82 5.26 -7.76
C LEU A 51 -1.12 3.77 -7.61
N ARG A 52 -0.48 2.97 -8.43
CA ARG A 52 -0.40 1.52 -8.31
C ARG A 52 1.04 1.15 -8.03
N ALA A 53 1.24 0.18 -7.15
CA ALA A 53 2.51 -0.50 -6.95
C ALA A 53 2.36 -1.97 -7.27
N PHE A 54 3.44 -2.59 -7.71
CA PHE A 54 3.52 -4.04 -7.93
C PHE A 54 4.97 -4.49 -7.79
N THR A 55 5.14 -5.72 -7.28
CA THR A 55 6.48 -6.34 -7.25
C THR A 55 6.94 -6.65 -8.65
N GLU A 56 8.24 -6.52 -8.89
CA GLU A 56 8.87 -7.01 -10.12
C GLU A 56 8.55 -8.49 -10.32
N ALA A 57 8.26 -8.88 -11.54
CA ALA A 57 7.97 -10.26 -11.93
C ALA A 57 8.78 -10.61 -13.17
N GLU A 58 9.12 -11.88 -13.34
CA GLU A 58 9.73 -12.36 -14.57
C GLU A 58 8.74 -12.31 -15.73
N GLU A 59 9.27 -12.41 -16.96
CA GLU A 59 8.46 -12.43 -18.18
C GLU A 59 7.46 -13.61 -18.10
N ASP A 60 6.18 -13.33 -18.30
CA ASP A 60 5.05 -14.26 -18.16
C ASP A 60 4.63 -14.63 -16.71
N GLU A 61 5.20 -14.03 -15.68
CA GLU A 61 4.75 -14.20 -14.29
C GLU A 61 3.88 -13.04 -13.81
N LEU A 62 2.99 -13.33 -12.86
CA LEU A 62 2.20 -12.31 -12.19
C LEU A 62 2.97 -11.78 -10.97
N PRO A 63 2.86 -10.46 -10.68
CA PRO A 63 3.45 -9.91 -9.46
C PRO A 63 2.93 -10.63 -8.21
N VAL A 64 3.83 -10.99 -7.30
CA VAL A 64 3.49 -11.62 -6.02
C VAL A 64 2.63 -10.69 -5.16
N ALA A 65 2.93 -9.40 -5.18
CA ALA A 65 2.13 -8.41 -4.49
C ALA A 65 1.81 -7.21 -5.38
N THR A 66 0.63 -6.66 -5.14
CA THR A 66 0.16 -5.43 -5.80
C THR A 66 -0.50 -4.52 -4.79
N GLY A 67 -0.51 -3.23 -5.09
CA GLY A 67 -1.18 -2.26 -4.24
C GLY A 67 -1.75 -1.07 -5.01
N ARG A 68 -2.61 -0.32 -4.34
CA ARG A 68 -3.14 0.95 -4.81
C ARG A 68 -3.12 1.96 -3.68
N PHE A 69 -2.64 3.15 -3.96
CA PHE A 69 -2.60 4.28 -3.06
C PHE A 69 -3.41 5.42 -3.65
N VAL A 70 -4.38 5.90 -2.93
CA VAL A 70 -5.28 6.97 -3.38
C VAL A 70 -5.22 8.11 -2.39
N VAL A 71 -4.94 9.30 -2.88
CA VAL A 71 -5.01 10.55 -2.14
C VAL A 71 -6.30 11.24 -2.52
N LEU A 72 -7.15 11.50 -1.55
CA LEU A 72 -8.38 12.28 -1.68
C LEU A 72 -8.19 13.63 -1.00
N PHE A 73 -8.72 14.69 -1.59
CA PHE A 73 -8.69 16.03 -1.02
C PHE A 73 -10.06 16.73 -1.23
N ASP A 74 -10.54 17.28 -0.14
CA ASP A 74 -11.72 18.13 -0.10
C ASP A 74 -11.37 19.42 0.66
N PRO A 75 -11.38 20.58 0.00
CA PRO A 75 -11.04 21.86 0.66
C PRO A 75 -11.91 22.17 1.88
N ASP A 76 -13.17 21.73 1.85
CA ASP A 76 -14.13 21.95 2.94
C ASP A 76 -14.04 20.86 4.02
N GLY A 77 -13.28 19.81 3.77
CA GLY A 77 -13.22 18.60 4.59
C GLY A 77 -14.48 17.75 4.47
N GLN A 78 -14.41 16.51 4.95
CA GLN A 78 -15.59 15.64 4.98
C GLN A 78 -15.82 15.10 6.40
N PRO A 79 -17.11 14.92 6.80
CA PRO A 79 -17.45 14.27 8.06
C PRO A 79 -16.72 12.91 8.19
N GLY A 80 -16.12 12.66 9.34
CA GLY A 80 -15.39 11.41 9.60
C GLY A 80 -13.93 11.40 9.15
N TRP A 81 -13.48 12.33 8.28
CA TRP A 81 -12.05 12.43 7.99
C TRP A 81 -11.28 13.16 9.09
N ASN A 82 -11.89 14.15 9.70
CA ASN A 82 -11.24 15.11 10.61
C ASN A 82 -9.98 15.73 9.99
N SER A 83 -10.00 15.93 8.68
CA SER A 83 -8.95 16.45 7.83
C SER A 83 -9.55 16.84 6.48
N ARG A 84 -8.81 17.63 5.69
CA ARG A 84 -9.10 17.86 4.27
C ARG A 84 -8.56 16.78 3.36
N PHE A 85 -7.61 15.96 3.87
CA PHE A 85 -7.04 14.83 3.17
C PHE A 85 -7.55 13.50 3.71
N ARG A 86 -7.69 12.51 2.84
CA ARG A 86 -7.89 11.11 3.16
C ARG A 86 -7.03 10.26 2.27
N ILE A 87 -6.32 9.32 2.86
CA ILE A 87 -5.57 8.31 2.13
C ILE A 87 -6.38 7.01 2.19
N ILE A 88 -6.51 6.36 1.02
CA ILE A 88 -7.06 5.01 0.91
C ILE A 88 -5.96 4.14 0.33
N MET A 89 -5.68 3.04 0.98
CA MET A 89 -4.72 2.07 0.48
C MET A 89 -5.36 0.71 0.31
N HIS A 90 -4.84 0.01 -0.66
CA HIS A 90 -5.08 -1.40 -0.93
C HIS A 90 -3.74 -2.08 -1.12
N ALA A 91 -3.57 -3.24 -0.53
CA ALA A 91 -2.43 -4.12 -0.75
C ALA A 91 -2.94 -5.56 -0.82
N ARG A 92 -2.40 -6.34 -1.73
CA ARG A 92 -2.78 -7.72 -2.01
C ARG A 92 -1.53 -8.53 -2.30
N SER A 93 -1.39 -9.70 -1.71
CA SER A 93 -0.28 -10.60 -1.94
C SER A 93 -0.69 -12.05 -1.90
N GLN A 94 -0.04 -12.87 -2.70
CA GLN A 94 -0.06 -14.31 -2.54
C GLN A 94 0.82 -14.68 -1.33
N VAL A 95 0.37 -15.64 -0.54
CA VAL A 95 1.10 -16.15 0.61
C VAL A 95 1.17 -17.68 0.54
N GLU A 96 2.20 -18.23 1.17
CA GLU A 96 2.33 -19.68 1.28
C GLU A 96 1.09 -20.30 1.96
N PRO A 97 0.59 -21.45 1.48
CA PRO A 97 -0.61 -22.08 2.02
C PRO A 97 -0.57 -22.32 3.53
N GLU A 98 0.62 -22.65 4.06
CA GLU A 98 0.84 -22.85 5.51
C GLU A 98 0.59 -21.56 6.29
N MET A 99 1.05 -20.43 5.81
CA MET A 99 0.79 -19.12 6.41
C MET A 99 -0.70 -18.75 6.34
N GLY A 100 -1.35 -19.10 5.24
CA GLY A 100 -2.76 -18.83 5.03
C GLY A 100 -3.68 -19.49 6.05
N THR A 101 -3.24 -20.60 6.67
CA THR A 101 -4.00 -21.30 7.70
C THR A 101 -3.86 -20.70 9.09
N ASP A 102 -2.87 -19.83 9.33
CA ASP A 102 -2.65 -19.18 10.62
C ASP A 102 -3.84 -18.23 10.95
N PRO A 103 -4.57 -18.46 12.05
CA PRO A 103 -5.67 -17.59 12.44
C PRO A 103 -5.24 -16.16 12.77
N LEU A 104 -3.97 -15.95 13.14
CA LEU A 104 -3.42 -14.64 13.51
C LEU A 104 -2.93 -13.83 12.32
N LEU A 105 -2.84 -14.41 11.13
CA LEU A 105 -2.29 -13.71 9.94
C LEU A 105 -2.97 -12.36 9.68
N GLY A 106 -4.29 -12.27 9.87
CA GLY A 106 -5.01 -11.01 9.68
C GLY A 106 -4.59 -9.92 10.68
N GLU A 107 -4.40 -10.29 11.95
CA GLU A 107 -3.94 -9.37 13.00
C GLU A 107 -2.49 -8.94 12.77
N VAL A 108 -1.65 -9.87 12.33
CA VAL A 108 -0.24 -9.61 12.01
C VAL A 108 -0.13 -8.60 10.85
N VAL A 109 -0.87 -8.82 9.75
CA VAL A 109 -0.85 -7.88 8.61
C VAL A 109 -1.39 -6.51 9.00
N TRP A 110 -2.42 -6.46 9.86
CA TRP A 110 -2.93 -5.20 10.40
C TRP A 110 -1.87 -4.47 11.25
N SER A 111 -1.14 -5.20 12.10
CA SER A 111 -0.03 -4.67 12.89
C SER A 111 1.09 -4.11 11.98
N TRP A 112 1.47 -4.83 10.92
CA TRP A 112 2.49 -4.36 9.98
C TRP A 112 2.17 -3.00 9.35
N ALA A 113 0.89 -2.71 9.11
CA ALA A 113 0.50 -1.41 8.58
C ALA A 113 0.69 -0.28 9.59
N HIS A 114 0.42 -0.54 10.88
CA HIS A 114 0.69 0.42 11.95
C HIS A 114 2.19 0.64 12.12
N ASP A 115 2.95 -0.45 12.23
CA ASP A 115 4.41 -0.39 12.37
C ASP A 115 5.05 0.38 11.22
N ALA A 116 4.62 0.11 9.98
CA ALA A 116 5.14 0.82 8.81
C ALA A 116 4.84 2.33 8.82
N LEU A 117 3.65 2.72 9.30
CA LEU A 117 3.31 4.14 9.46
C LEU A 117 4.15 4.80 10.56
N ASP A 118 4.34 4.13 11.69
CA ASP A 118 5.12 4.63 12.81
C ASP A 118 6.60 4.74 12.44
N ASP A 119 7.18 3.72 11.82
CA ASP A 119 8.58 3.68 11.37
C ASP A 119 8.88 4.77 10.34
N ALA A 120 7.93 5.05 9.46
CA ALA A 120 8.07 6.11 8.47
C ALA A 120 7.85 7.52 9.06
N GLY A 121 7.45 7.63 10.33
CA GLY A 121 7.05 8.90 10.94
C GLY A 121 5.77 9.49 10.34
N ALA A 122 4.94 8.66 9.75
CA ALA A 122 3.67 9.05 9.16
C ALA A 122 2.62 9.27 10.26
N ASN A 123 2.37 10.52 10.61
CA ASN A 123 1.36 10.87 11.60
C ASN A 123 -0.04 10.65 11.01
N ALA A 124 -0.58 9.44 11.18
CA ALA A 124 -1.89 9.03 10.72
C ALA A 124 -2.92 9.05 11.85
N HIS A 125 -4.14 9.47 11.55
CA HIS A 125 -5.25 9.36 12.50
C HIS A 125 -6.52 8.85 11.81
N ASN A 126 -7.52 8.44 12.59
CA ASN A 126 -8.78 7.86 12.10
C ASN A 126 -8.55 6.68 11.14
N MET A 127 -7.54 5.83 11.44
CA MET A 127 -7.27 4.64 10.65
C MET A 127 -8.35 3.59 10.87
N ASN A 128 -8.84 3.03 9.77
CA ASN A 128 -9.76 1.90 9.78
C ASN A 128 -9.52 1.05 8.52
N GLY A 129 -9.90 -0.22 8.57
CA GLY A 129 -9.72 -1.10 7.43
C GLY A 129 -10.22 -2.51 7.66
N THR A 130 -9.93 -3.36 6.71
CA THR A 130 -10.22 -4.80 6.72
C THR A 130 -9.03 -5.56 6.18
N VAL A 131 -8.80 -6.75 6.74
CA VAL A 131 -7.89 -7.74 6.19
C VAL A 131 -8.74 -8.95 5.80
N THR A 132 -8.62 -9.38 4.54
CA THR A 132 -9.34 -10.53 3.99
C THR A 132 -8.34 -11.61 3.65
N ARG A 133 -8.64 -12.84 4.00
CA ARG A 133 -7.93 -14.03 3.52
C ARG A 133 -8.83 -14.76 2.56
N GLU A 134 -8.31 -15.10 1.41
CA GLU A 134 -9.01 -15.86 0.39
C GLU A 134 -8.26 -17.17 0.15
N LEU A 135 -8.94 -18.29 0.31
CA LEU A 135 -8.46 -19.62 0.00
C LEU A 135 -9.19 -20.09 -1.25
N SER A 136 -8.43 -20.37 -2.30
CA SER A 136 -8.97 -20.86 -3.57
C SER A 136 -8.49 -22.27 -3.85
N ASP A 137 -9.42 -23.20 -3.96
CA ASP A 137 -9.16 -24.57 -4.37
C ASP A 137 -9.59 -24.79 -5.82
N THR A 138 -8.66 -25.23 -6.67
CA THR A 138 -8.92 -25.48 -8.08
C THR A 138 -9.10 -26.97 -8.35
N PHE A 139 -10.22 -27.33 -8.99
CA PHE A 139 -10.59 -28.70 -9.31
C PHE A 139 -10.69 -28.92 -10.82
N GLY A 140 -10.46 -30.17 -11.26
CA GLY A 140 -10.69 -30.61 -12.63
C GLY A 140 -9.46 -30.61 -13.51
N GLY A 141 -9.65 -30.44 -14.84
CA GLY A 141 -8.59 -30.58 -15.83
C GLY A 141 -7.70 -29.32 -16.03
N LEU A 142 -7.79 -28.32 -15.18
CA LEU A 142 -6.89 -27.19 -15.19
C LEU A 142 -5.52 -27.61 -14.66
N LYS A 143 -4.44 -27.20 -15.35
CA LYS A 143 -3.06 -27.57 -14.98
C LYS A 143 -2.60 -26.98 -13.64
N LEU A 144 -3.35 -26.06 -13.06
CA LEU A 144 -3.14 -25.49 -11.75
C LEU A 144 -3.97 -26.28 -10.73
N SER A 145 -3.46 -27.43 -10.29
CA SER A 145 -4.01 -28.15 -9.16
C SER A 145 -3.22 -27.75 -7.92
N GLY A 146 -3.79 -26.89 -7.11
CA GLY A 146 -3.20 -26.43 -5.86
C GLY A 146 -4.16 -25.51 -5.13
N SER A 147 -3.96 -25.39 -3.82
CA SER A 147 -4.63 -24.37 -3.02
C SER A 147 -3.77 -23.11 -3.10
N GLU A 148 -4.37 -22.01 -3.52
CA GLU A 148 -3.75 -20.68 -3.49
C GLU A 148 -4.35 -19.89 -2.35
N VAL A 149 -3.51 -19.25 -1.58
CA VAL A 149 -3.92 -18.34 -0.51
C VAL A 149 -3.50 -16.92 -0.86
N GLU A 150 -4.45 -16.03 -0.73
CA GLU A 150 -4.23 -14.63 -0.94
C GLU A 150 -4.66 -13.83 0.28
N ILE A 151 -3.87 -12.81 0.62
CA ILE A 151 -4.20 -11.84 1.63
C ILE A 151 -4.40 -10.48 1.02
N GLU A 152 -5.51 -9.85 1.36
CA GLU A 152 -5.86 -8.50 0.93
C GLU A 152 -6.07 -7.60 2.14
N MET A 153 -5.43 -6.44 2.14
CA MET A 153 -5.67 -5.39 3.12
C MET A 153 -6.22 -4.16 2.42
N ARG A 154 -7.31 -3.64 2.96
CA ARG A 154 -7.88 -2.33 2.61
C ARG A 154 -7.88 -1.49 3.86
N ALA A 155 -7.25 -0.33 3.79
CA ALA A 155 -7.25 0.61 4.91
C ALA A 155 -7.41 2.04 4.41
N SER A 156 -7.84 2.91 5.31
CA SER A 156 -7.86 4.33 5.05
C SER A 156 -7.60 5.10 6.33
N TRP A 157 -6.90 6.22 6.21
CA TRP A 157 -6.57 7.12 7.32
C TRP A 157 -6.47 8.56 6.85
N SER A 158 -6.46 9.48 7.79
CA SER A 158 -6.21 10.89 7.51
C SER A 158 -4.80 11.27 7.94
N PRO A 159 -4.01 11.93 7.08
CA PRO A 159 -2.71 12.46 7.47
C PRO A 159 -2.90 13.68 8.38
N ALA A 160 -2.02 13.84 9.37
CA ALA A 160 -2.02 15.00 10.27
C ALA A 160 -1.39 16.24 9.61
N THR A 161 -0.59 16.05 8.56
CA THR A 161 0.09 17.09 7.80
C THR A 161 -0.14 16.92 6.31
N ASN A 162 0.25 17.91 5.50
CA ASN A 162 0.16 17.84 4.04
C ASN A 162 1.38 17.15 3.41
N ASP A 163 2.37 16.75 4.22
CA ASP A 163 3.48 15.92 3.77
C ASP A 163 3.03 14.45 3.70
N LEU A 164 2.86 13.95 2.50
CA LEU A 164 2.39 12.59 2.23
C LEU A 164 3.53 11.61 1.93
N GLY A 165 4.79 12.08 1.88
CA GLY A 165 5.94 11.23 1.63
C GLY A 165 6.09 10.07 2.62
N PRO A 166 6.03 10.32 3.96
CA PRO A 166 6.06 9.27 4.97
C PRO A 166 4.95 8.21 4.80
N HIS A 167 3.73 8.65 4.43
CA HIS A 167 2.61 7.74 4.20
C HIS A 167 2.82 6.85 2.96
N MET A 168 3.44 7.39 1.92
CA MET A 168 3.83 6.66 0.72
C MET A 168 4.90 5.62 1.05
N ALA A 169 5.95 6.02 1.80
CA ALA A 169 7.01 5.14 2.23
C ALA A 169 6.48 3.95 3.07
N ALA A 170 5.58 4.23 4.01
CA ALA A 170 4.92 3.20 4.81
C ALA A 170 4.15 2.19 3.95
N TRP A 171 3.40 2.67 2.96
CA TRP A 171 2.66 1.79 2.06
C TRP A 171 3.56 0.90 1.20
N LEU A 172 4.68 1.44 0.68
CA LEU A 172 5.64 0.67 -0.10
C LEU A 172 6.31 -0.43 0.75
N LYS A 173 6.75 -0.09 1.97
CA LYS A 173 7.28 -1.07 2.93
C LYS A 173 6.26 -2.17 3.26
N LEU A 174 5.00 -1.81 3.44
CA LEU A 174 3.95 -2.81 3.69
C LEU A 174 3.80 -3.79 2.52
N ILE A 175 3.81 -3.30 1.27
CA ILE A 175 3.74 -4.16 0.09
C ILE A 175 4.96 -5.11 0.05
N ALA A 176 6.18 -4.59 0.28
CA ALA A 176 7.39 -5.40 0.33
C ALA A 176 7.32 -6.47 1.42
N ARG A 177 6.81 -6.12 2.60
CA ARG A 177 6.63 -7.05 3.72
C ARG A 177 5.60 -8.13 3.40
N MET A 178 4.48 -7.77 2.80
CA MET A 178 3.47 -8.73 2.36
C MET A 178 3.97 -9.66 1.26
N ALA A 179 4.86 -9.17 0.38
CA ALA A 179 5.51 -9.97 -0.66
C ALA A 179 6.63 -10.89 -0.14
N GLY A 180 7.02 -10.75 1.14
CA GLY A 180 8.17 -11.47 1.69
C GLY A 180 9.54 -10.99 1.19
N THR A 181 9.60 -9.83 0.54
CA THR A 181 10.82 -9.23 0.01
C THR A 181 11.46 -8.20 0.95
N TYR A 182 10.77 -7.87 2.03
CA TYR A 182 11.26 -6.92 3.03
C TYR A 182 12.38 -7.56 3.87
N ILE A 183 13.57 -6.98 3.81
CA ILE A 183 14.71 -7.34 4.66
C ILE A 183 14.67 -6.37 5.85
N ASP A 184 14.41 -6.89 7.05
CA ASP A 184 14.49 -6.09 8.27
C ASP A 184 15.98 -5.81 8.55
N ASP A 185 16.36 -4.52 8.60
CA ASP A 185 17.76 -4.14 8.85
C ASP A 185 18.30 -4.70 10.19
N ASP A 186 17.43 -4.96 11.16
CA ASP A 186 17.78 -5.58 12.42
C ASP A 186 18.19 -7.05 12.27
N HIS A 187 17.78 -7.74 11.22
CA HIS A 187 18.18 -9.14 10.93
C HIS A 187 19.38 -9.24 9.99
N ALA A 188 19.71 -8.19 9.22
CA ALA A 188 20.88 -8.18 8.35
C ALA A 188 22.19 -8.26 9.15
N PHE A 189 22.24 -7.71 10.35
CA PHE A 189 23.41 -7.79 11.24
C PHE A 189 23.62 -9.17 11.87
N ALA A 190 22.61 -10.04 11.91
CA ALA A 190 22.72 -11.36 12.52
C ALA A 190 23.35 -12.41 11.61
N ILE A 191 23.35 -12.22 10.30
CA ILE A 191 23.85 -13.19 9.32
C ILE A 191 25.38 -13.03 9.11
N GLU A 192 25.93 -11.84 9.34
CA GLU A 192 27.37 -11.57 9.15
C GLU A 192 28.28 -12.12 10.29
N GLN A 193 27.73 -12.66 11.36
CA GLN A 193 28.49 -13.14 12.52
C GLN A 193 28.61 -14.67 12.66
N ILE A 194 28.34 -15.44 11.61
CA ILE A 194 28.60 -16.88 11.64
C ILE A 194 30.03 -17.10 11.18
N PRO A 195 31.00 -17.39 12.06
CA PRO A 195 32.38 -17.73 11.64
C PRO A 195 32.35 -19.06 10.93
N HIS A 196 32.85 -19.07 9.73
CA HIS A 196 33.18 -20.33 9.01
C HIS A 196 34.22 -21.07 9.79
N ALA A 197 33.86 -22.22 10.38
CA ALA A 197 34.71 -23.17 10.97
C ALA A 197 35.23 -24.17 9.91
#